data_598b2e7e25021f227de888220d44f665
#
_entry.id   598b2e7e25021f227de888220d44f665
#
_cell.length_a   1.000
_cell.length_b   1.000
_cell.length_c   1.000
_cell.angle_alpha   90.00
_cell.angle_beta   90.00
_cell.angle_gamma   90.00
#
_symmetry.space_group_name_H-M   'P 1'
#
loop_
_entity.id
_entity.type
_entity.pdbx_description
1 polymer ?
#
loop_
_entity_poly.entity_id
_entity_poly.type
_entity_poly.pdbx_seq_one_letter_code
_entity_poly.pdbx_strand_id
1 'polypeptide(L)'
;MKTAIWRWRLHRAVVDRLGLLRPFSQRGARKRCLFITERDAICQAQIFPFFFHARDFARQHGFELRELPLSRFLEDRHPYGGAVEAVCFQTWFDLSPDALLELTHKIRRTWPEAKIAYFDWFAPTDLRYAAILDPHIAAYVKKQTLRDIGQYDRPTLGDTNLTDYYARRFGLDLPETRFALPAGFEGKLLLSPHFAFTDHMLPYFLKPFPRRENRSLDLHARIAVKGTPWYSQMRQEAFDLVAKQEGRLKVACRGRVGRDEYFKELFDSKLCFSPFGYGEVCWRDFEAMFTGSLLLKPDMSHLNGYPEAFIPGETYVPLAWDLSDFEEKVAYYLAHPDERERIARNAFELLQQYFQHRRFLEDVLPLLRRLGLETAP
;
A
#
# COMPACT_ATOMS: atom_id res chain seq x y z
N MET A 1 -6.75 -16.27 -12.98
CA MET A 1 -6.75 -15.35 -11.82
C MET A 1 -7.35 -15.97 -10.56
N LYS A 2 -8.61 -16.44 -10.54
CA LYS A 2 -9.24 -17.07 -9.35
C LYS A 2 -8.39 -18.18 -8.71
N THR A 3 -7.78 -19.05 -9.51
CA THR A 3 -6.89 -20.13 -9.03
C THR A 3 -5.63 -19.60 -8.34
N ALA A 4 -5.10 -18.45 -8.75
CA ALA A 4 -3.92 -17.84 -8.11
C ALA A 4 -4.27 -17.27 -6.73
N ILE A 5 -5.43 -16.61 -6.59
CA ILE A 5 -5.95 -16.12 -5.31
C ILE A 5 -6.18 -17.29 -4.35
N TRP A 6 -6.82 -18.37 -4.83
CA TRP A 6 -7.04 -19.56 -4.01
C TRP A 6 -5.71 -20.19 -3.53
N ARG A 7 -4.72 -20.30 -4.42
CA ARG A 7 -3.38 -20.82 -4.04
C ARG A 7 -2.70 -19.95 -2.99
N TRP A 8 -2.81 -18.62 -3.11
CA TRP A 8 -2.29 -17.70 -2.10
C TRP A 8 -2.96 -17.93 -0.74
N ARG A 9 -4.29 -17.99 -0.70
CA ARG A 9 -5.04 -18.22 0.53
C ARG A 9 -4.70 -19.56 1.18
N LEU A 10 -4.53 -20.61 0.36
CA LEU A 10 -4.07 -21.92 0.84
C LEU A 10 -2.64 -21.85 1.37
N HIS A 11 -1.73 -21.21 0.64
CA HIS A 11 -0.34 -20.97 1.07
C HIS A 11 -0.32 -20.27 2.43
N ARG A 12 -1.07 -19.18 2.58
CA ARG A 12 -1.20 -18.46 3.85
C ARG A 12 -1.72 -19.34 4.98
N ALA A 13 -2.77 -20.10 4.72
CA ALA A 13 -3.33 -21.01 5.73
C ALA A 13 -2.32 -22.08 6.15
N VAL A 14 -1.54 -22.63 5.22
CA VAL A 14 -0.49 -23.62 5.51
C VAL A 14 0.65 -23.01 6.32
N VAL A 15 1.16 -21.85 5.92
CA VAL A 15 2.26 -21.19 6.63
C VAL A 15 1.82 -20.71 8.01
N ASP A 16 0.64 -20.08 8.12
CA ASP A 16 0.17 -19.47 9.37
C ASP A 16 -0.30 -20.49 10.40
N ARG A 17 -1.05 -21.51 9.96
CA ARG A 17 -1.69 -22.48 10.87
C ARG A 17 -0.84 -23.69 11.15
N LEU A 18 -0.11 -24.18 10.14
CA LEU A 18 0.66 -25.42 10.24
C LEU A 18 2.17 -25.16 10.38
N GLY A 19 2.63 -23.94 10.18
CA GLY A 19 4.04 -23.57 10.20
C GLY A 19 4.89 -24.32 9.16
N LEU A 20 4.24 -24.87 8.11
CA LEU A 20 4.92 -25.66 7.11
C LEU A 20 5.53 -24.75 6.04
N LEU A 21 6.85 -24.78 5.94
CA LEU A 21 7.63 -24.06 4.94
C LEU A 21 8.01 -25.02 3.81
N ARG A 22 7.68 -24.65 2.58
CA ARG A 22 8.02 -25.43 1.39
C ARG A 22 9.46 -25.14 0.96
N PRO A 23 10.39 -26.12 0.92
CA PRO A 23 11.76 -25.89 0.44
C PRO A 23 11.78 -25.51 -1.05
N PHE A 24 12.89 -24.96 -1.50
CA PHE A 24 13.15 -24.77 -2.92
C PHE A 24 13.24 -26.12 -3.65
N SER A 25 12.90 -26.13 -4.94
CA SER A 25 13.02 -27.32 -5.76
C SER A 25 14.48 -27.76 -5.89
N GLN A 26 14.70 -29.05 -5.79
CA GLN A 26 16.02 -29.65 -6.06
C GLN A 26 16.25 -29.90 -7.56
N ARG A 27 15.20 -29.80 -8.37
CA ARG A 27 15.21 -30.09 -9.80
C ARG A 27 15.36 -28.80 -10.62
N GLY A 28 16.40 -28.73 -11.43
CA GLY A 28 16.65 -27.63 -12.38
C GLY A 28 17.41 -26.45 -11.74
N ALA A 29 18.23 -25.79 -12.54
CA ALA A 29 19.01 -24.61 -12.15
C ALA A 29 18.10 -23.37 -12.15
N ARG A 30 17.16 -23.26 -11.19
CA ARG A 30 16.33 -22.07 -11.01
C ARG A 30 16.94 -21.16 -9.97
N LYS A 31 16.98 -19.87 -10.28
CA LYS A 31 17.30 -18.84 -9.28
C LYS A 31 16.28 -18.89 -8.15
N ARG A 32 16.70 -18.57 -6.94
CA ARG A 32 15.90 -18.65 -5.72
C ARG A 32 15.72 -17.26 -5.14
N CYS A 33 14.48 -16.86 -4.93
CA CYS A 33 14.13 -15.58 -4.30
C CYS A 33 13.35 -15.88 -3.03
N LEU A 34 13.84 -15.37 -1.90
CA LEU A 34 13.25 -15.56 -0.59
C LEU A 34 12.66 -14.25 -0.09
N PHE A 35 11.39 -14.28 0.35
CA PHE A 35 10.74 -13.19 1.03
C PHE A 35 10.69 -13.48 2.53
N ILE A 36 11.42 -12.70 3.33
CA ILE A 36 11.31 -12.69 4.80
C ILE A 36 10.24 -11.66 5.16
N THR A 37 9.13 -12.12 5.74
CA THR A 37 7.90 -11.33 5.78
C THR A 37 7.35 -11.16 7.17
N GLU A 38 6.78 -9.99 7.41
CA GLU A 38 5.87 -9.75 8.51
C GLU A 38 4.48 -10.33 8.22
N ARG A 39 3.72 -10.63 9.30
CA ARG A 39 2.43 -11.33 9.19
C ARG A 39 1.22 -10.39 9.25
N ASP A 40 1.43 -9.09 9.39
CA ASP A 40 0.35 -8.11 9.31
C ASP A 40 -0.28 -8.05 7.93
N ALA A 41 -1.58 -7.73 7.86
CA ALA A 41 -2.32 -7.68 6.60
C ALA A 41 -1.77 -6.63 5.61
N ILE A 42 -1.20 -5.53 6.13
CA ILE A 42 -0.61 -4.47 5.31
C ILE A 42 0.71 -4.95 4.68
N CYS A 43 1.54 -5.65 5.47
CA CYS A 43 2.77 -6.28 4.99
C CYS A 43 2.47 -7.28 3.89
N GLN A 44 1.46 -8.11 4.12
CA GLN A 44 1.05 -9.16 3.19
C GLN A 44 0.45 -8.59 1.90
N ALA A 45 -0.19 -7.42 1.96
CA ALA A 45 -0.68 -6.72 0.78
C ALA A 45 0.45 -6.34 -0.18
N GLN A 46 1.61 -5.92 0.35
CA GLN A 46 2.76 -5.53 -0.46
C GLN A 46 3.38 -6.71 -1.22
N ILE A 47 3.37 -7.91 -0.64
CA ILE A 47 4.01 -9.09 -1.25
C ILE A 47 3.05 -9.95 -2.08
N PHE A 48 1.75 -9.82 -1.87
CA PHE A 48 0.74 -10.63 -2.58
C PHE A 48 0.92 -10.66 -4.10
N PRO A 49 1.20 -9.54 -4.80
CA PRO A 49 1.38 -9.53 -6.25
C PRO A 49 2.49 -10.47 -6.73
N PHE A 50 3.57 -10.59 -5.98
CA PHE A 50 4.69 -11.48 -6.31
C PHE A 50 4.26 -12.96 -6.26
N PHE A 51 3.55 -13.36 -5.21
CA PHE A 51 3.06 -14.73 -5.06
C PHE A 51 1.89 -15.04 -6.01
N PHE A 52 1.08 -14.04 -6.31
CA PHE A 52 0.03 -14.16 -7.33
C PHE A 52 0.62 -14.51 -8.70
N HIS A 53 1.73 -13.87 -9.08
CA HIS A 53 2.45 -14.07 -10.34
C HIS A 53 3.63 -15.06 -10.25
N ALA A 54 3.77 -15.83 -9.17
CA ALA A 54 4.92 -16.73 -8.97
C ALA A 54 5.15 -17.73 -10.13
N ARG A 55 4.06 -18.21 -10.77
CA ARG A 55 4.18 -19.10 -11.94
C ARG A 55 4.64 -18.37 -13.20
N ASP A 56 4.33 -17.10 -13.32
CA ASP A 56 4.75 -16.29 -14.45
C ASP A 56 6.25 -16.01 -14.36
N PHE A 57 6.73 -15.62 -13.18
CA PHE A 57 8.16 -15.46 -12.91
C PHE A 57 8.95 -16.75 -13.15
N ALA A 58 8.42 -17.91 -12.73
CA ALA A 58 9.08 -19.18 -12.96
C ALA A 58 9.17 -19.54 -14.45
N ARG A 59 8.19 -19.10 -15.28
CA ARG A 59 8.17 -19.34 -16.72
C ARG A 59 9.00 -18.32 -17.50
N GLN A 60 8.90 -17.04 -17.16
CA GLN A 60 9.50 -15.94 -17.91
C GLN A 60 10.95 -15.67 -17.50
N HIS A 61 11.26 -15.82 -16.20
CA HIS A 61 12.56 -15.45 -15.65
C HIS A 61 13.29 -16.59 -14.93
N GLY A 62 12.70 -17.79 -14.88
CA GLY A 62 13.38 -18.98 -14.36
C GLY A 62 13.71 -18.96 -12.88
N PHE A 63 12.97 -18.20 -12.03
CA PHE A 63 13.19 -18.21 -10.60
C PHE A 63 12.00 -18.72 -9.79
N GLU A 64 12.28 -19.23 -8.59
CA GLU A 64 11.27 -19.66 -7.63
C GLU A 64 11.17 -18.67 -6.47
N LEU A 65 9.92 -18.41 -6.02
CA LEU A 65 9.63 -17.64 -4.83
C LEU A 65 9.33 -18.54 -3.63
N ARG A 66 9.85 -18.16 -2.46
CA ARG A 66 9.47 -18.74 -1.17
C ARG A 66 9.25 -17.64 -0.15
N GLU A 67 8.43 -17.94 0.84
CA GLU A 67 8.16 -17.06 1.98
C GLU A 67 8.72 -17.67 3.25
N LEU A 68 9.29 -16.82 4.09
CA LEU A 68 9.79 -17.14 5.43
C LEU A 68 9.29 -16.09 6.41
N PRO A 69 8.43 -16.43 7.36
CA PRO A 69 8.05 -15.49 8.43
C PRO A 69 9.29 -14.99 9.18
N LEU A 70 9.34 -13.68 9.44
CA LEU A 70 10.48 -13.03 10.11
C LEU A 70 10.78 -13.69 11.47
N SER A 71 9.74 -14.03 12.25
CA SER A 71 9.91 -14.75 13.53
C SER A 71 10.65 -16.09 13.37
N ARG A 72 10.33 -16.83 12.30
CA ARG A 72 11.01 -18.11 12.02
C ARG A 72 12.47 -17.93 11.59
N PHE A 73 12.73 -16.85 10.84
CA PHE A 73 14.11 -16.50 10.46
C PHE A 73 14.95 -16.14 11.69
N LEU A 74 14.39 -15.36 12.61
CA LEU A 74 15.09 -14.98 13.84
C LEU A 74 15.42 -16.17 14.74
N GLU A 75 14.54 -17.18 14.76
CA GLU A 75 14.72 -18.44 15.51
C GLU A 75 15.57 -19.49 14.78
N ASP A 76 16.12 -19.19 13.61
CA ASP A 76 16.86 -20.12 12.72
C ASP A 76 16.08 -21.40 12.36
N ARG A 77 14.74 -21.30 12.32
CA ARG A 77 13.80 -22.42 12.09
C ARG A 77 13.24 -22.41 10.68
N HIS A 78 14.10 -22.70 9.69
CA HIS A 78 13.72 -22.73 8.30
C HIS A 78 14.54 -23.73 7.45
N PRO A 79 13.98 -24.24 6.32
CA PRO A 79 14.63 -25.21 5.44
C PRO A 79 15.47 -24.55 4.32
N TYR A 80 15.73 -23.23 4.38
CA TYR A 80 16.34 -22.47 3.29
C TYR A 80 17.86 -22.34 3.46
N GLY A 81 18.56 -23.48 3.49
CA GLY A 81 20.01 -23.53 3.39
C GLY A 81 20.50 -23.44 1.94
N GLY A 82 21.80 -23.18 1.78
CA GLY A 82 22.45 -23.10 0.47
C GLY A 82 22.26 -21.76 -0.23
N ALA A 83 22.55 -21.73 -1.54
CA ALA A 83 22.53 -20.50 -2.32
C ALA A 83 21.10 -19.97 -2.51
N VAL A 84 20.91 -18.67 -2.24
CA VAL A 84 19.73 -17.88 -2.54
C VAL A 84 20.22 -16.65 -3.29
N GLU A 85 19.70 -16.38 -4.47
CA GLU A 85 20.17 -15.28 -5.32
C GLU A 85 19.61 -13.93 -4.89
N ALA A 86 18.42 -13.92 -4.30
CA ALA A 86 17.78 -12.69 -3.82
C ALA A 86 17.03 -12.90 -2.51
N VAL A 87 17.17 -11.96 -1.58
CA VAL A 87 16.38 -11.88 -0.34
C VAL A 87 15.67 -10.56 -0.30
N CYS A 88 14.34 -10.62 -0.25
CA CYS A 88 13.46 -9.48 0.00
C CYS A 88 12.99 -9.57 1.45
N PHE A 89 13.10 -8.49 2.23
CA PHE A 89 12.70 -8.56 3.62
C PHE A 89 11.87 -7.36 4.08
N GLN A 90 10.99 -7.61 5.05
CA GLN A 90 10.18 -6.64 5.78
C GLN A 90 10.57 -6.67 7.25
N THR A 91 10.27 -5.61 7.99
CA THR A 91 10.52 -5.50 9.43
C THR A 91 9.24 -5.08 10.16
N TRP A 92 9.25 -5.12 11.49
CA TRP A 92 8.26 -4.42 12.29
C TRP A 92 8.34 -2.92 12.06
N PHE A 93 7.23 -2.24 12.29
CA PHE A 93 7.22 -0.80 12.47
C PHE A 93 8.01 -0.46 13.76
N ASP A 94 8.73 0.64 13.79
CA ASP A 94 9.53 1.10 14.95
C ASP A 94 10.71 0.19 15.36
N LEU A 95 11.25 -0.60 14.45
CA LEU A 95 12.49 -1.31 14.72
C LEU A 95 13.64 -0.30 14.93
N SER A 96 14.41 -0.47 16.02
CA SER A 96 15.54 0.41 16.26
C SER A 96 16.61 0.29 15.16
N PRO A 97 17.40 1.35 14.91
CA PRO A 97 18.50 1.32 13.95
C PRO A 97 19.46 0.14 14.13
N ASP A 98 19.86 -0.13 15.38
CA ASP A 98 20.78 -1.22 15.69
C ASP A 98 20.18 -2.60 15.41
N ALA A 99 18.92 -2.80 15.80
CA ALA A 99 18.21 -4.05 15.52
C ALA A 99 17.98 -4.29 14.01
N LEU A 100 17.74 -3.22 13.25
CA LEU A 100 17.64 -3.30 11.79
C LEU A 100 18.99 -3.68 11.15
N LEU A 101 20.07 -3.08 11.62
CA LEU A 101 21.41 -3.37 11.13
C LEU A 101 21.82 -4.82 11.49
N GLU A 102 21.54 -5.27 12.71
CA GLU A 102 21.78 -6.65 13.12
C GLU A 102 21.01 -7.67 12.29
N LEU A 103 19.72 -7.41 12.04
CA LEU A 103 18.89 -8.23 11.16
C LEU A 103 19.47 -8.30 9.74
N THR A 104 19.89 -7.16 9.20
CA THR A 104 20.48 -7.09 7.87
C THR A 104 21.81 -7.86 7.80
N HIS A 105 22.64 -7.75 8.82
CA HIS A 105 23.86 -8.55 8.94
C HIS A 105 23.57 -10.05 9.11
N LYS A 106 22.53 -10.44 9.86
CA LYS A 106 22.10 -11.83 9.94
C LYS A 106 21.69 -12.37 8.57
N ILE A 107 20.93 -11.62 7.78
CA ILE A 107 20.57 -11.98 6.40
C ILE A 107 21.84 -12.18 5.56
N ARG A 108 22.78 -11.23 5.63
CA ARG A 108 24.04 -11.29 4.87
C ARG A 108 24.92 -12.48 5.27
N ARG A 109 25.01 -12.80 6.58
CA ARG A 109 25.75 -13.98 7.05
C ARG A 109 25.10 -15.29 6.58
N THR A 110 23.77 -15.34 6.54
CA THR A 110 23.03 -16.56 6.13
C THR A 110 23.13 -16.79 4.61
N TRP A 111 23.09 -15.72 3.81
CA TRP A 111 23.19 -15.78 2.35
C TRP A 111 24.16 -14.70 1.83
N PRO A 112 25.48 -14.98 1.89
CA PRO A 112 26.52 -13.98 1.59
C PRO A 112 26.43 -13.37 0.20
N GLU A 113 26.04 -14.14 -0.82
CA GLU A 113 26.01 -13.73 -2.21
C GLU A 113 24.64 -13.15 -2.65
N ALA A 114 23.63 -13.20 -1.78
CA ALA A 114 22.30 -12.75 -2.14
C ALA A 114 22.24 -11.24 -2.40
N LYS A 115 21.52 -10.84 -3.43
CA LYS A 115 21.08 -9.45 -3.57
C LYS A 115 19.93 -9.19 -2.59
N ILE A 116 20.02 -8.12 -1.81
CA ILE A 116 19.07 -7.82 -0.74
C ILE A 116 18.18 -6.66 -1.17
N ALA A 117 16.84 -6.78 -1.01
CA ALA A 117 15.90 -5.69 -1.12
C ALA A 117 15.12 -5.53 0.19
N TYR A 118 14.98 -4.30 0.65
CA TYR A 118 14.12 -3.96 1.77
C TYR A 118 12.74 -3.55 1.25
N PHE A 119 11.69 -4.13 1.82
CA PHE A 119 10.30 -3.85 1.49
C PHE A 119 9.65 -3.03 2.61
N ASP A 120 9.66 -1.73 2.44
CA ASP A 120 9.03 -0.78 3.34
C ASP A 120 7.51 -0.75 3.11
N TRP A 121 6.79 -1.39 4.02
CA TRP A 121 5.33 -1.45 4.01
C TRP A 121 4.67 -0.34 4.83
N PHE A 122 5.43 0.52 5.49
CA PHE A 122 4.94 1.53 6.41
C PHE A 122 3.98 2.50 5.72
N ALA A 123 3.00 2.99 6.49
CA ALA A 123 2.04 3.95 6.00
C ALA A 123 2.66 5.33 5.74
N PRO A 124 3.54 5.85 6.61
CA PRO A 124 4.24 7.12 6.38
C PRO A 124 5.11 7.08 5.13
N THR A 125 5.21 8.23 4.44
CA THR A 125 5.95 8.36 3.17
C THR A 125 7.46 8.54 3.37
N ASP A 126 7.93 8.80 4.60
CA ASP A 126 9.34 8.97 4.92
C ASP A 126 10.22 7.77 4.53
N LEU A 127 11.53 8.00 4.48
CA LEU A 127 12.54 7.01 4.16
C LEU A 127 13.51 6.82 5.35
N ARG A 128 12.97 6.69 6.56
CA ARG A 128 13.70 6.64 7.85
C ARG A 128 14.85 5.64 7.91
N TYR A 129 14.79 4.58 7.14
CA TYR A 129 15.83 3.55 7.11
C TYR A 129 16.80 3.67 5.94
N ALA A 130 16.65 4.70 5.09
CA ALA A 130 17.47 4.84 3.89
C ALA A 130 18.97 4.88 4.20
N ALA A 131 19.41 5.74 5.13
CA ALA A 131 20.82 5.91 5.46
C ALA A 131 21.45 4.64 6.06
N ILE A 132 20.66 3.91 6.88
CA ILE A 132 21.15 2.69 7.55
C ILE A 132 21.28 1.55 6.54
N LEU A 133 20.29 1.42 5.65
CA LEU A 133 20.20 0.29 4.72
C LEU A 133 21.02 0.49 3.44
N ASP A 134 21.32 1.74 3.06
CA ASP A 134 21.97 2.04 1.78
C ASP A 134 23.19 1.15 1.49
N PRO A 135 24.18 0.97 2.38
CA PRO A 135 25.36 0.16 2.07
C PRO A 135 25.06 -1.35 1.97
N HIS A 136 23.89 -1.80 2.38
CA HIS A 136 23.57 -3.21 2.55
C HIS A 136 22.60 -3.76 1.51
N ILE A 137 21.83 -2.89 0.82
CA ILE A 137 20.75 -3.28 -0.06
C ILE A 137 20.98 -2.89 -1.52
N ALA A 138 20.41 -3.67 -2.43
CA ALA A 138 20.35 -3.38 -3.85
C ALA A 138 19.10 -2.57 -4.24
N ALA A 139 18.03 -2.66 -3.45
CA ALA A 139 16.79 -1.92 -3.68
C ALA A 139 16.06 -1.63 -2.35
N TYR A 140 15.44 -0.45 -2.28
CA TYR A 140 14.48 -0.02 -1.26
C TYR A 140 13.11 0.09 -1.94
N VAL A 141 12.14 -0.71 -1.52
CA VAL A 141 10.86 -0.86 -2.19
C VAL A 141 9.74 -0.31 -1.32
N LYS A 142 9.04 0.72 -1.80
CA LYS A 142 7.97 1.42 -1.04
C LYS A 142 6.66 1.46 -1.84
N LYS A 143 5.52 1.54 -1.16
CA LYS A 143 4.20 1.59 -1.81
C LYS A 143 3.90 2.92 -2.48
N GLN A 144 4.38 4.01 -1.90
CA GLN A 144 4.28 5.38 -2.42
C GLN A 144 5.54 6.15 -2.05
N THR A 145 5.92 7.11 -2.88
CA THR A 145 7.03 8.03 -2.64
C THR A 145 6.60 9.46 -2.93
N LEU A 146 7.30 10.42 -2.37
CA LEU A 146 7.13 11.81 -2.79
C LEU A 146 7.56 11.94 -4.25
N ARG A 147 6.79 12.70 -5.03
CA ARG A 147 7.07 12.97 -6.45
C ARG A 147 8.32 13.83 -6.60
N ASP A 148 8.45 14.82 -5.75
CA ASP A 148 9.66 15.63 -5.62
C ASP A 148 10.58 15.01 -4.56
N ILE A 149 11.60 14.30 -5.00
CA ILE A 149 12.59 13.63 -4.15
C ILE A 149 13.34 14.62 -3.25
N GLY A 150 13.52 15.88 -3.68
CA GLY A 150 14.16 16.92 -2.88
C GLY A 150 13.41 17.26 -1.57
N GLN A 151 12.15 16.89 -1.47
CA GLN A 151 11.38 17.08 -0.24
C GLN A 151 11.83 16.16 0.90
N TYR A 152 12.43 15.02 0.61
CA TYR A 152 12.97 14.13 1.65
C TYR A 152 14.14 14.73 2.44
N ASP A 153 14.86 15.69 1.85
CA ASP A 153 15.98 16.37 2.52
C ASP A 153 15.53 17.51 3.45
N ARG A 154 14.23 17.85 3.45
CA ARG A 154 13.69 18.92 4.30
C ARG A 154 13.37 18.40 5.69
N PRO A 155 13.70 19.15 6.74
CA PRO A 155 13.23 18.84 8.08
C PRO A 155 11.72 19.00 8.17
N THR A 156 11.07 18.13 8.95
CA THR A 156 9.62 18.13 9.20
C THR A 156 9.35 18.18 10.70
N LEU A 157 8.29 18.85 11.12
CA LEU A 157 7.74 18.65 12.46
C LEU A 157 7.13 17.26 12.56
N GLY A 158 7.64 16.44 13.48
CA GLY A 158 7.36 15.01 13.48
C GLY A 158 8.16 14.31 12.37
N ASP A 159 7.63 13.25 11.77
CA ASP A 159 8.39 12.33 10.93
C ASP A 159 7.96 12.27 9.44
N THR A 160 6.94 13.04 9.05
CA THR A 160 6.42 13.02 7.67
C THR A 160 5.92 14.40 7.23
N ASN A 161 5.70 14.57 5.91
CA ASN A 161 4.99 15.71 5.35
C ASN A 161 3.58 15.89 5.93
N LEU A 162 2.86 14.79 6.27
CA LEU A 162 1.56 14.86 6.93
C LEU A 162 1.68 15.39 8.36
N THR A 163 2.62 14.87 9.15
CA THR A 163 2.85 15.34 10.51
C THR A 163 3.25 16.80 10.51
N ASP A 164 4.14 17.21 9.61
CA ASP A 164 4.57 18.60 9.46
C ASP A 164 3.39 19.55 9.17
N TYR A 165 2.59 19.21 8.14
CA TYR A 165 1.44 20.04 7.76
C TYR A 165 0.45 20.18 8.90
N TYR A 166 0.02 19.08 9.51
CA TYR A 166 -1.00 19.10 10.56
C TYR A 166 -0.48 19.63 11.90
N ALA A 167 0.81 19.39 12.23
CA ALA A 167 1.42 19.99 13.41
C ALA A 167 1.44 21.53 13.31
N ARG A 168 1.87 22.07 12.17
CA ARG A 168 1.85 23.53 11.93
C ARG A 168 0.43 24.08 11.96
N ARG A 169 -0.51 23.41 11.31
CA ARG A 169 -1.92 23.81 11.25
C ARG A 169 -2.56 23.87 12.63
N PHE A 170 -2.26 22.91 13.50
CA PHE A 170 -2.86 22.80 14.82
C PHE A 170 -2.00 23.40 15.95
N GLY A 171 -0.84 23.96 15.63
CA GLY A 171 0.07 24.52 16.63
C GLY A 171 0.62 23.45 17.60
N LEU A 172 0.86 22.22 17.10
CA LEU A 172 1.40 21.15 17.93
C LEU A 172 2.91 21.28 18.05
N ASP A 173 3.41 21.13 19.27
CA ASP A 173 4.84 21.07 19.56
C ASP A 173 5.35 19.64 19.31
N LEU A 174 5.90 19.41 18.11
CA LEU A 174 6.53 18.15 17.72
C LEU A 174 8.01 18.37 17.45
N PRO A 175 8.89 17.41 17.76
CA PRO A 175 10.31 17.53 17.46
C PRO A 175 10.52 17.62 15.95
N GLU A 176 11.48 18.44 15.53
CA GLU A 176 11.93 18.46 14.15
C GLU A 176 12.73 17.19 13.85
N THR A 177 12.38 16.53 12.75
CA THR A 177 13.02 15.29 12.28
C THR A 177 13.51 15.48 10.84
N ARG A 178 14.66 14.92 10.53
CA ARG A 178 15.19 14.86 9.16
C ARG A 178 15.72 13.45 8.88
N PHE A 179 15.17 12.82 7.85
CA PHE A 179 15.68 11.56 7.30
C PHE A 179 16.45 11.85 6.01
N ALA A 180 17.72 12.25 6.15
CA ALA A 180 18.55 12.58 5.01
C ALA A 180 18.77 11.36 4.11
N LEU A 181 18.61 11.54 2.80
CA LEU A 181 18.90 10.51 1.83
C LEU A 181 20.40 10.45 1.52
N PRO A 182 21.02 9.28 1.48
CA PRO A 182 22.37 9.11 0.94
C PRO A 182 22.44 9.54 -0.53
N ALA A 183 23.59 10.05 -0.94
CA ALA A 183 23.80 10.44 -2.34
C ALA A 183 23.57 9.25 -3.29
N GLY A 184 22.74 9.44 -4.30
CA GLY A 184 22.40 8.41 -5.28
C GLY A 184 21.39 7.36 -4.80
N PHE A 185 20.81 7.53 -3.60
CA PHE A 185 19.84 6.58 -3.04
C PHE A 185 18.58 6.46 -3.90
N GLU A 186 18.17 7.53 -4.58
CA GLU A 186 17.06 7.53 -5.54
C GLU A 186 17.20 6.42 -6.58
N GLY A 187 18.45 6.09 -6.95
CA GLY A 187 18.74 4.96 -7.81
C GLY A 187 18.33 3.59 -7.24
N LYS A 188 18.19 3.45 -5.93
CA LYS A 188 17.75 2.22 -5.26
C LYS A 188 16.27 2.22 -4.88
N LEU A 189 15.63 3.41 -4.89
CA LEU A 189 14.25 3.58 -4.52
C LEU A 189 13.32 3.10 -5.64
N LEU A 190 12.47 2.15 -5.33
CA LEU A 190 11.51 1.55 -6.26
C LEU A 190 10.11 1.53 -5.65
N LEU A 191 9.09 1.59 -6.51
CA LEU A 191 7.71 1.43 -6.09
C LEU A 191 7.28 -0.04 -6.10
N SER A 192 6.39 -0.40 -5.17
CA SER A 192 5.62 -1.64 -5.19
C SER A 192 4.13 -1.34 -5.30
N PRO A 193 3.30 -2.29 -5.73
CA PRO A 193 1.86 -2.10 -5.74
C PRO A 193 1.33 -1.80 -4.35
N HIS A 194 0.33 -0.94 -4.29
CA HIS A 194 -0.41 -0.65 -3.08
C HIS A 194 -1.66 -1.54 -2.94
N PHE A 195 -2.57 -1.20 -2.02
CA PHE A 195 -3.66 -2.05 -1.53
C PHE A 195 -4.65 -2.57 -2.58
N ALA A 196 -4.79 -1.91 -3.74
CA ALA A 196 -5.68 -2.39 -4.80
C ALA A 196 -5.35 -3.82 -5.25
N PHE A 197 -4.08 -4.22 -5.21
CA PHE A 197 -3.62 -5.53 -5.62
C PHE A 197 -3.49 -6.48 -4.42
N THR A 198 -4.61 -6.82 -3.80
CA THR A 198 -4.69 -7.77 -2.69
C THR A 198 -5.68 -8.90 -3.00
N ASP A 199 -5.59 -10.00 -2.26
CA ASP A 199 -6.44 -11.17 -2.47
C ASP A 199 -7.91 -10.94 -2.15
N HIS A 200 -8.24 -9.88 -1.41
CA HIS A 200 -9.63 -9.53 -1.07
C HIS A 200 -10.19 -8.39 -1.95
N MET A 201 -9.35 -7.50 -2.50
CA MET A 201 -9.81 -6.42 -3.39
C MET A 201 -9.81 -6.84 -4.86
N LEU A 202 -8.75 -7.51 -5.31
CA LEU A 202 -8.63 -7.98 -6.69
C LEU A 202 -9.87 -8.69 -7.24
N PRO A 203 -10.59 -9.57 -6.49
CA PRO A 203 -11.80 -10.21 -6.99
C PRO A 203 -12.92 -9.26 -7.42
N TYR A 204 -12.99 -8.06 -6.86
CA TYR A 204 -13.99 -7.06 -7.23
C TYR A 204 -13.65 -6.40 -8.57
N PHE A 205 -12.39 -6.03 -8.78
CA PHE A 205 -11.93 -5.48 -10.06
C PHE A 205 -11.95 -6.47 -11.23
N LEU A 206 -12.08 -7.78 -10.95
CA LEU A 206 -12.26 -8.80 -11.98
C LEU A 206 -13.72 -8.99 -12.43
N LYS A 207 -14.65 -8.25 -11.84
CA LYS A 207 -16.07 -8.20 -12.20
C LYS A 207 -16.35 -6.96 -13.05
N PRO A 208 -17.53 -6.89 -13.70
CA PRO A 208 -18.00 -5.65 -14.31
C PRO A 208 -18.13 -4.51 -13.27
N PHE A 209 -18.02 -3.26 -13.73
CA PHE A 209 -18.28 -2.10 -12.88
C PHE A 209 -19.66 -2.22 -12.20
N PRO A 210 -19.78 -1.98 -10.89
CA PRO A 210 -21.02 -2.17 -10.15
C PRO A 210 -22.00 -1.02 -10.40
N ARG A 211 -22.70 -1.06 -11.52
CA ARG A 211 -23.78 -0.10 -11.79
C ARG A 211 -24.88 -0.25 -10.76
N ARG A 212 -25.24 0.84 -10.11
CA ARG A 212 -26.43 0.96 -9.25
C ARG A 212 -27.15 2.25 -9.57
N GLU A 213 -28.31 2.16 -10.19
CA GLU A 213 -29.12 3.31 -10.59
C GLU A 213 -29.60 4.13 -9.39
N ASN A 214 -29.92 3.46 -8.29
CA ASN A 214 -30.47 4.09 -7.09
C ASN A 214 -29.60 3.78 -5.86
N ARG A 215 -28.58 4.61 -5.62
CA ARG A 215 -27.81 4.60 -4.35
C ARG A 215 -28.57 5.47 -3.34
N SER A 216 -28.92 4.88 -2.18
CA SER A 216 -29.75 5.56 -1.18
C SER A 216 -28.95 6.47 -0.25
N LEU A 217 -27.66 6.19 -0.03
CA LEU A 217 -26.78 7.02 0.78
C LEU A 217 -26.09 8.07 -0.08
N ASP A 218 -26.09 9.30 0.40
CA ASP A 218 -25.41 10.40 -0.27
C ASP A 218 -23.92 10.37 0.00
N LEU A 219 -23.52 10.11 1.26
CA LEU A 219 -22.12 10.14 1.67
C LEU A 219 -21.78 9.02 2.67
N HIS A 220 -20.70 8.30 2.40
CA HIS A 220 -20.10 7.34 3.32
C HIS A 220 -18.77 7.88 3.87
N ALA A 221 -18.63 7.92 5.20
CA ALA A 221 -17.40 8.41 5.83
C ALA A 221 -17.27 7.90 7.29
N ARG A 222 -17.13 6.58 7.47
CA ARG A 222 -16.89 6.01 8.81
C ARG A 222 -15.44 6.24 9.24
N ILE A 223 -15.23 7.29 10.04
CA ILE A 223 -13.92 7.80 10.42
C ILE A 223 -13.60 7.40 11.87
N ALA A 224 -12.51 6.67 12.07
CA ALA A 224 -11.96 6.42 13.40
C ALA A 224 -11.07 7.62 13.79
N VAL A 225 -11.34 8.25 14.94
CA VAL A 225 -10.67 9.48 15.38
C VAL A 225 -9.48 9.22 16.32
N LYS A 226 -9.49 8.10 17.06
CA LYS A 226 -8.50 7.82 18.11
C LYS A 226 -7.12 7.48 17.54
N GLY A 227 -6.08 8.22 17.98
CA GLY A 227 -4.69 8.00 17.58
C GLY A 227 -3.75 9.00 18.24
N THR A 228 -2.61 9.32 17.61
CA THR A 228 -1.68 10.36 18.03
C THR A 228 -2.34 11.76 17.97
N PRO A 229 -1.80 12.80 18.64
CA PRO A 229 -2.44 14.12 18.71
C PRO A 229 -2.80 14.69 17.33
N TRP A 230 -1.85 14.79 16.41
CA TRP A 230 -2.10 15.33 15.07
C TRP A 230 -3.13 14.51 14.28
N TYR A 231 -3.02 13.18 14.35
CA TYR A 231 -3.94 12.26 13.68
C TYR A 231 -5.37 12.40 14.23
N SER A 232 -5.52 12.42 15.57
CA SER A 232 -6.83 12.54 16.20
C SER A 232 -7.49 13.86 15.85
N GLN A 233 -6.74 14.95 15.83
CA GLN A 233 -7.25 16.29 15.54
C GLN A 233 -7.68 16.43 14.07
N MET A 234 -6.85 16.00 13.15
CA MET A 234 -7.16 15.94 11.71
C MET A 234 -8.42 15.11 11.43
N ARG A 235 -8.52 13.94 12.05
CA ARG A 235 -9.66 13.06 11.84
C ARG A 235 -10.93 13.53 12.56
N GLN A 236 -10.79 14.25 13.66
CA GLN A 236 -11.93 14.90 14.32
C GLN A 236 -12.50 16.02 13.44
N GLU A 237 -11.66 16.90 12.87
CA GLU A 237 -12.13 17.89 11.90
C GLU A 237 -12.88 17.23 10.72
N ALA A 238 -12.29 16.19 10.15
CA ALA A 238 -12.91 15.44 9.06
C ALA A 238 -14.26 14.83 9.48
N PHE A 239 -14.36 14.26 10.67
CA PHE A 239 -15.61 13.71 11.22
C PHE A 239 -16.66 14.79 11.44
N ASP A 240 -16.27 15.94 12.03
CA ASP A 240 -17.19 17.02 12.33
C ASP A 240 -17.78 17.65 11.06
N LEU A 241 -16.98 17.81 10.01
CA LEU A 241 -17.46 18.26 8.69
C LEU A 241 -18.50 17.32 8.10
N VAL A 242 -18.26 16.03 8.21
CA VAL A 242 -19.21 15.00 7.74
C VAL A 242 -20.49 15.00 8.59
N ALA A 243 -20.34 15.06 9.92
CA ALA A 243 -21.48 15.05 10.85
C ALA A 243 -22.40 16.26 10.68
N LYS A 244 -21.85 17.43 10.32
CA LYS A 244 -22.65 18.62 9.97
C LYS A 244 -23.59 18.41 8.76
N GLN A 245 -23.32 17.42 7.92
CA GLN A 245 -24.18 17.12 6.78
C GLN A 245 -25.41 16.28 7.16
N GLU A 246 -25.42 15.65 8.36
CA GLU A 246 -26.60 14.91 8.84
C GLU A 246 -27.83 15.84 8.93
N GLY A 247 -28.99 15.32 8.57
CA GLY A 247 -30.22 16.11 8.47
C GLY A 247 -30.45 16.78 7.10
N ARG A 248 -29.38 17.09 6.36
CA ARG A 248 -29.45 17.57 4.96
C ARG A 248 -29.22 16.42 3.97
N LEU A 249 -28.32 15.52 4.29
CA LEU A 249 -27.91 14.38 3.46
C LEU A 249 -28.11 13.07 4.24
N LYS A 250 -28.25 11.99 3.49
CA LYS A 250 -28.22 10.63 4.04
C LYS A 250 -26.76 10.18 4.19
N VAL A 251 -26.24 10.24 5.40
CA VAL A 251 -24.83 10.02 5.71
C VAL A 251 -24.62 8.75 6.56
N ALA A 252 -23.65 7.93 6.17
CA ALA A 252 -23.15 6.81 6.98
C ALA A 252 -21.80 7.19 7.62
N CYS A 253 -21.80 7.76 8.84
CA CYS A 253 -20.57 8.21 9.51
C CYS A 253 -20.41 7.74 10.95
N ARG A 254 -21.51 7.46 11.68
CA ARG A 254 -21.47 7.20 13.11
C ARG A 254 -21.29 5.74 13.46
N GLY A 255 -20.52 5.50 14.53
CA GLY A 255 -20.33 4.20 15.12
C GLY A 255 -19.46 3.26 14.29
N ARG A 256 -19.26 2.07 14.85
CA ARG A 256 -18.51 0.98 14.18
C ARG A 256 -19.53 -0.10 13.78
N VAL A 257 -19.43 -0.54 12.54
CA VAL A 257 -20.26 -1.61 11.98
C VAL A 257 -19.40 -2.81 11.60
N GLY A 258 -20.04 -3.96 11.43
CA GLY A 258 -19.37 -5.15 10.90
C GLY A 258 -18.98 -4.95 9.43
N ARG A 259 -18.08 -5.81 8.96
CA ARG A 259 -17.54 -5.73 7.58
C ARG A 259 -18.63 -5.80 6.51
N ASP A 260 -19.59 -6.68 6.68
CA ASP A 260 -20.66 -6.88 5.69
C ASP A 260 -21.57 -5.65 5.59
N GLU A 261 -21.94 -5.04 6.73
CA GLU A 261 -22.71 -3.80 6.75
C GLU A 261 -21.91 -2.64 6.20
N TYR A 262 -20.61 -2.52 6.52
CA TYR A 262 -19.71 -1.52 5.95
C TYR A 262 -19.69 -1.57 4.42
N PHE A 263 -19.54 -2.76 3.83
CA PHE A 263 -19.55 -2.88 2.36
C PHE A 263 -20.94 -2.68 1.76
N LYS A 264 -22.00 -3.09 2.44
CA LYS A 264 -23.38 -2.82 2.00
C LYS A 264 -23.62 -1.32 1.91
N GLU A 265 -23.24 -0.55 2.93
CA GLU A 265 -23.31 0.92 2.92
C GLU A 265 -22.47 1.52 1.80
N LEU A 266 -21.22 1.07 1.66
CA LEU A 266 -20.30 1.64 0.66
C LEU A 266 -20.77 1.37 -0.77
N PHE A 267 -21.31 0.17 -1.05
CA PHE A 267 -21.96 -0.13 -2.33
C PHE A 267 -23.23 0.70 -2.58
N ASP A 268 -23.89 1.17 -1.53
CA ASP A 268 -25.11 1.99 -1.63
C ASP A 268 -24.85 3.50 -1.56
N SER A 269 -23.60 3.91 -1.43
CA SER A 269 -23.20 5.31 -1.30
C SER A 269 -22.84 5.94 -2.63
N LYS A 270 -23.30 7.17 -2.87
CA LYS A 270 -22.95 7.99 -4.04
C LYS A 270 -21.51 8.49 -3.94
N LEU A 271 -21.15 9.01 -2.76
CA LEU A 271 -19.84 9.56 -2.44
C LEU A 271 -19.20 8.77 -1.30
N CYS A 272 -17.89 8.63 -1.34
CA CYS A 272 -17.08 8.11 -0.23
C CYS A 272 -15.99 9.11 0.13
N PHE A 273 -16.00 9.62 1.34
CA PHE A 273 -14.92 10.47 1.84
C PHE A 273 -13.88 9.63 2.58
N SER A 274 -12.64 9.75 2.14
CA SER A 274 -11.48 9.05 2.72
C SER A 274 -10.42 10.06 3.14
N PRO A 275 -10.46 10.60 4.37
CA PRO A 275 -9.38 11.43 4.89
C PRO A 275 -8.09 10.62 5.03
N PHE A 276 -6.96 11.29 5.19
CA PHE A 276 -5.70 10.63 5.46
C PHE A 276 -5.75 9.74 6.71
N GLY A 277 -4.88 8.73 6.72
CA GLY A 277 -4.54 7.91 7.87
C GLY A 277 -3.21 8.37 8.48
N TYR A 278 -2.43 7.44 9.02
CA TYR A 278 -1.01 7.68 9.35
C TYR A 278 -0.13 7.83 8.10
N GLY A 279 -0.67 7.53 6.95
CA GLY A 279 -0.15 7.83 5.63
C GLY A 279 -1.28 8.23 4.70
N GLU A 280 -0.92 8.65 3.51
CA GLU A 280 -1.85 9.22 2.55
C GLU A 280 -2.77 8.14 1.95
N VAL A 281 -2.21 6.98 1.61
CA VAL A 281 -2.95 5.89 0.95
C VAL A 281 -3.64 5.00 1.97
N CYS A 282 -4.96 4.84 1.83
CA CYS A 282 -5.80 4.05 2.72
C CYS A 282 -6.50 2.89 1.98
N TRP A 283 -6.90 1.86 2.71
CA TRP A 283 -7.72 0.77 2.17
C TRP A 283 -9.02 1.28 1.57
N ARG A 284 -9.69 2.23 2.25
CA ARG A 284 -10.95 2.85 1.84
C ARG A 284 -10.87 3.49 0.46
N ASP A 285 -9.72 3.99 0.05
CA ASP A 285 -9.56 4.61 -1.27
C ASP A 285 -9.93 3.61 -2.37
N PHE A 286 -9.38 2.41 -2.29
CA PHE A 286 -9.65 1.33 -3.26
C PHE A 286 -10.99 0.64 -3.03
N GLU A 287 -11.48 0.64 -1.78
CA GLU A 287 -12.82 0.17 -1.46
C GLU A 287 -13.88 1.06 -2.12
N ALA A 288 -13.70 2.37 -2.11
CA ALA A 288 -14.55 3.30 -2.85
C ALA A 288 -14.50 3.01 -4.37
N MET A 289 -13.29 2.84 -4.93
CA MET A 289 -13.12 2.59 -6.36
C MET A 289 -13.81 1.29 -6.81
N PHE A 290 -13.65 0.17 -6.08
CA PHE A 290 -14.29 -1.08 -6.50
C PHE A 290 -15.79 -1.15 -6.21
N THR A 291 -16.32 -0.33 -5.31
CA THR A 291 -17.77 -0.24 -5.06
C THR A 291 -18.48 0.73 -6.00
N GLY A 292 -17.71 1.51 -6.76
CA GLY A 292 -18.23 2.52 -7.68
C GLY A 292 -18.82 3.74 -6.95
N SER A 293 -18.45 3.97 -5.67
CA SER A 293 -18.67 5.24 -4.99
C SER A 293 -17.61 6.24 -5.46
N LEU A 294 -17.99 7.50 -5.73
CA LEU A 294 -17.00 8.52 -6.06
C LEU A 294 -16.13 8.83 -4.84
N LEU A 295 -14.82 8.63 -4.97
CA LEU A 295 -13.84 8.93 -3.93
C LEU A 295 -13.59 10.43 -3.84
N LEU A 296 -13.85 11.02 -2.66
CA LEU A 296 -13.37 12.33 -2.23
C LEU A 296 -12.21 12.13 -1.27
N LYS A 297 -11.08 12.77 -1.51
CA LYS A 297 -9.85 12.57 -0.73
C LYS A 297 -8.98 13.82 -0.77
N PRO A 298 -8.27 14.18 0.33
CA PRO A 298 -7.27 15.24 0.25
C PRO A 298 -6.28 14.99 -0.89
N ASP A 299 -5.83 16.06 -1.54
CA ASP A 299 -5.04 15.98 -2.76
C ASP A 299 -3.80 15.08 -2.62
N MET A 300 -3.65 14.19 -3.60
CA MET A 300 -2.62 13.15 -3.68
C MET A 300 -1.53 13.46 -4.73
N SER A 301 -1.58 14.62 -5.38
CA SER A 301 -0.71 14.95 -6.52
C SER A 301 0.78 15.01 -6.17
N HIS A 302 1.12 15.14 -4.89
CA HIS A 302 2.49 15.13 -4.38
C HIS A 302 3.14 13.74 -4.34
N LEU A 303 2.35 12.67 -4.58
CA LEU A 303 2.83 11.29 -4.51
C LEU A 303 3.02 10.64 -5.86
N ASN A 304 3.98 9.73 -5.93
CA ASN A 304 4.05 8.67 -6.91
C ASN A 304 3.48 7.38 -6.30
N GLY A 305 2.65 6.70 -7.03
CA GLY A 305 2.06 5.42 -6.64
C GLY A 305 2.11 4.41 -7.77
N TYR A 306 1.81 3.15 -7.44
CA TYR A 306 1.91 2.05 -8.39
C TYR A 306 0.76 1.04 -8.25
N PRO A 307 -0.14 0.89 -9.26
CA PRO A 307 -0.31 1.82 -10.39
C PRO A 307 -0.66 3.23 -9.94
N GLU A 308 -0.46 4.24 -10.80
CA GLU A 308 -0.89 5.60 -10.50
C GLU A 308 -2.42 5.68 -10.56
N ALA A 309 -3.04 5.51 -9.39
CA ALA A 309 -4.49 5.40 -9.25
C ALA A 309 -5.18 6.72 -8.88
N PHE A 310 -4.40 7.74 -8.45
CA PHE A 310 -4.92 9.01 -7.97
C PHE A 310 -4.68 10.13 -8.99
N ILE A 311 -5.53 10.20 -10.02
CA ILE A 311 -5.48 11.24 -11.06
C ILE A 311 -6.60 12.25 -10.76
N PRO A 312 -6.27 13.51 -10.35
CA PRO A 312 -7.26 14.52 -9.96
C PRO A 312 -8.32 14.78 -11.04
N GLY A 313 -9.61 14.73 -10.69
CA GLY A 313 -10.73 14.94 -11.60
C GLY A 313 -11.00 13.81 -12.61
N GLU A 314 -10.11 12.81 -12.65
CA GLU A 314 -10.22 11.64 -13.52
C GLU A 314 -10.60 10.37 -12.77
N THR A 315 -9.96 10.10 -11.63
CA THR A 315 -10.18 8.89 -10.84
C THR A 315 -10.63 9.16 -9.41
N TYR A 316 -10.52 10.39 -8.95
CA TYR A 316 -10.99 10.84 -7.64
C TYR A 316 -11.20 12.35 -7.65
N VAL A 317 -11.87 12.86 -6.63
CA VAL A 317 -12.04 14.29 -6.39
C VAL A 317 -11.01 14.75 -5.35
N PRO A 318 -10.01 15.55 -5.75
CA PRO A 318 -9.07 16.11 -4.79
C PRO A 318 -9.75 17.15 -3.91
N LEU A 319 -9.48 17.10 -2.61
CA LEU A 319 -9.86 18.11 -1.62
C LEU A 319 -8.64 18.88 -1.17
N ALA A 320 -8.82 20.13 -0.79
CA ALA A 320 -7.79 20.86 -0.05
C ALA A 320 -7.43 20.11 1.25
N TRP A 321 -6.16 20.14 1.66
CA TRP A 321 -5.72 19.40 2.86
C TRP A 321 -6.37 19.89 4.16
N ASP A 322 -6.82 21.16 4.17
CA ASP A 322 -7.59 21.76 5.25
C ASP A 322 -9.11 21.53 5.14
N LEU A 323 -9.53 20.79 4.09
CA LEU A 323 -10.93 20.47 3.80
C LEU A 323 -11.85 21.68 3.58
N SER A 324 -11.29 22.86 3.30
CA SER A 324 -12.06 24.11 3.12
C SER A 324 -13.08 24.05 1.97
N ASP A 325 -12.84 23.18 0.98
CA ASP A 325 -13.67 22.96 -0.20
C ASP A 325 -14.64 21.75 -0.11
N PHE A 326 -14.65 21.07 1.06
CA PHE A 326 -15.39 19.82 1.25
C PHE A 326 -16.89 19.95 0.96
N GLU A 327 -17.57 20.94 1.57
CA GLU A 327 -19.04 21.09 1.45
C GLU A 327 -19.43 21.44 0.01
N GLU A 328 -18.68 22.32 -0.65
CA GLU A 328 -18.89 22.71 -2.03
C GLU A 328 -18.80 21.49 -2.96
N LYS A 329 -17.72 20.70 -2.84
CA LYS A 329 -17.51 19.52 -3.70
C LYS A 329 -18.53 18.41 -3.44
N VAL A 330 -18.93 18.18 -2.19
CA VAL A 330 -20.01 17.25 -1.86
C VAL A 330 -21.31 17.68 -2.55
N ALA A 331 -21.68 18.96 -2.42
CA ALA A 331 -22.90 19.47 -3.06
C ALA A 331 -22.84 19.38 -4.58
N TYR A 332 -21.72 19.75 -5.17
CA TYR A 332 -21.49 19.70 -6.62
C TYR A 332 -21.68 18.29 -7.17
N TYR A 333 -20.95 17.29 -6.64
CA TYR A 333 -21.01 15.92 -7.18
C TYR A 333 -22.30 15.18 -6.84
N LEU A 334 -23.07 15.62 -5.86
CA LEU A 334 -24.43 15.12 -5.65
C LEU A 334 -25.39 15.66 -6.73
N ALA A 335 -25.20 16.91 -7.17
CA ALA A 335 -26.01 17.56 -8.22
C ALA A 335 -25.60 17.11 -9.64
N HIS A 336 -24.41 16.56 -9.84
CA HIS A 336 -23.87 16.16 -11.15
C HIS A 336 -23.62 14.64 -11.25
N PRO A 337 -24.68 13.82 -11.35
CA PRO A 337 -24.58 12.36 -11.30
C PRO A 337 -23.75 11.77 -12.45
N ASP A 338 -23.81 12.33 -13.65
CA ASP A 338 -23.08 11.82 -14.82
C ASP A 338 -21.57 11.97 -14.63
N GLU A 339 -21.12 13.13 -14.14
CA GLU A 339 -19.72 13.37 -13.87
C GLU A 339 -19.22 12.52 -12.69
N ARG A 340 -20.02 12.39 -11.65
CA ARG A 340 -19.76 11.50 -10.52
C ARG A 340 -19.55 10.05 -10.99
N GLU A 341 -20.44 9.53 -11.83
CA GLU A 341 -20.31 8.16 -12.35
C GLU A 341 -19.11 8.03 -13.28
N ARG A 342 -18.84 9.02 -14.12
CA ARG A 342 -17.67 9.04 -15.01
C ARG A 342 -16.37 8.85 -14.23
N ILE A 343 -16.15 9.68 -13.20
CA ILE A 343 -14.91 9.62 -12.40
C ILE A 343 -14.81 8.30 -11.64
N ALA A 344 -15.89 7.84 -11.00
CA ALA A 344 -15.91 6.57 -10.29
C ALA A 344 -15.65 5.38 -11.23
N ARG A 345 -16.18 5.42 -12.45
CA ARG A 345 -15.94 4.41 -13.48
C ARG A 345 -14.51 4.42 -13.97
N ASN A 346 -13.95 5.58 -14.24
CA ASN A 346 -12.56 5.72 -14.66
C ASN A 346 -11.60 5.10 -13.63
N ALA A 347 -11.82 5.37 -12.33
CA ALA A 347 -11.02 4.78 -11.25
C ALA A 347 -11.09 3.24 -11.24
N PHE A 348 -12.29 2.69 -11.40
CA PHE A 348 -12.49 1.25 -11.46
C PHE A 348 -11.82 0.64 -12.69
N GLU A 349 -12.05 1.21 -13.87
CA GLU A 349 -11.54 0.68 -15.15
C GLU A 349 -10.03 0.77 -15.26
N LEU A 350 -9.41 1.85 -14.75
CA LEU A 350 -7.95 1.97 -14.67
C LEU A 350 -7.34 0.79 -13.92
N LEU A 351 -7.85 0.48 -12.72
CA LEU A 351 -7.37 -0.66 -11.94
C LEU A 351 -7.72 -1.99 -12.57
N GLN A 352 -8.92 -2.13 -13.13
CA GLN A 352 -9.34 -3.35 -13.83
C GLN A 352 -8.42 -3.65 -15.01
N GLN A 353 -8.12 -2.66 -15.85
CA GLN A 353 -7.20 -2.81 -17.00
C GLN A 353 -5.79 -3.15 -16.54
N TYR A 354 -5.30 -2.52 -15.49
CA TYR A 354 -4.01 -2.85 -14.90
C TYR A 354 -3.90 -4.34 -14.56
N PHE A 355 -4.92 -4.90 -13.91
CA PHE A 355 -4.94 -6.31 -13.54
C PHE A 355 -5.15 -7.25 -14.73
N GLN A 356 -6.05 -6.90 -15.66
CA GLN A 356 -6.34 -7.70 -16.85
C GLN A 356 -5.14 -7.80 -17.79
N HIS A 357 -4.43 -6.69 -18.00
CA HIS A 357 -3.23 -6.63 -18.84
C HIS A 357 -1.97 -7.08 -18.09
N ARG A 358 -2.08 -7.45 -16.81
CA ARG A 358 -0.99 -8.00 -15.99
C ARG A 358 0.22 -7.06 -15.94
N ARG A 359 -0.02 -5.74 -15.91
CA ARG A 359 1.00 -4.69 -15.96
C ARG A 359 2.07 -4.84 -14.87
N PHE A 360 1.72 -5.42 -13.73
CA PHE A 360 2.68 -5.73 -12.66
C PHE A 360 3.94 -6.46 -13.15
N LEU A 361 3.80 -7.37 -14.14
CA LEU A 361 4.94 -8.13 -14.66
C LEU A 361 5.96 -7.25 -15.41
N GLU A 362 5.49 -6.18 -16.04
CA GLU A 362 6.36 -5.18 -16.70
C GLU A 362 6.97 -4.25 -15.65
N ASP A 363 6.14 -3.76 -14.78
CA ASP A 363 6.47 -2.72 -13.80
C ASP A 363 7.44 -3.22 -12.71
N VAL A 364 7.49 -4.52 -12.43
CA VAL A 364 8.43 -5.12 -11.48
C VAL A 364 9.83 -5.37 -12.07
N LEU A 365 10.01 -5.25 -13.39
CA LEU A 365 11.30 -5.52 -14.05
C LEU A 365 12.48 -4.74 -13.47
N PRO A 366 12.38 -3.45 -13.12
CA PRO A 366 13.49 -2.73 -12.47
C PRO A 366 13.97 -3.40 -11.18
N LEU A 367 13.04 -3.93 -10.37
CA LEU A 367 13.39 -4.68 -9.18
C LEU A 367 14.07 -6.01 -9.52
N LEU A 368 13.53 -6.76 -10.49
CA LEU A 368 14.12 -8.04 -10.91
C LEU A 368 15.54 -7.87 -11.45
N ARG A 369 15.82 -6.79 -12.20
CA ARG A 369 17.18 -6.42 -12.66
C ARG A 369 18.11 -6.18 -11.50
N ARG A 370 17.70 -5.36 -10.54
CA ARG A 370 18.50 -5.07 -9.33
C ARG A 370 18.83 -6.31 -8.55
N LEU A 371 17.90 -7.25 -8.47
CA LEU A 371 18.06 -8.51 -7.77
C LEU A 371 18.77 -9.61 -8.61
N GLY A 372 19.09 -9.34 -9.87
CA GLY A 372 19.69 -10.32 -10.78
C GLY A 372 18.77 -11.49 -11.12
N LEU A 373 17.45 -11.27 -10.99
CA LEU A 373 16.43 -12.29 -11.25
C LEU A 373 15.87 -12.23 -12.68
N GLU A 374 16.05 -11.11 -13.38
CA GLU A 374 15.66 -11.02 -14.79
C GLU A 374 16.54 -11.94 -15.63
N THR A 375 15.95 -12.69 -16.54
CA THR A 375 16.69 -13.35 -17.64
C THR A 375 16.77 -12.37 -18.78
N ALA A 376 17.92 -12.25 -19.41
CA ALA A 376 18.04 -11.52 -20.68
C ALA A 376 17.01 -12.09 -21.69
N PRO A 377 16.40 -11.23 -22.51
CA PRO A 377 15.45 -11.63 -23.52
C PRO A 377 16.06 -12.59 -24.54
#